data_97096c6b6ed33221b891fae2ee5bf857
#
_entry.id   97096c6b6ed33221b891fae2ee5bf857
#
_cell.length_a   1.000
_cell.length_b   1.000
_cell.length_c   1.000
_cell.angle_alpha   90.00
_cell.angle_beta   90.00
_cell.angle_gamma   90.00
#
_symmetry.space_group_name_H-M   'P 1'
#
loop_
_entity.id
_entity.type
_entity.pdbx_description
1 polymer ?
#
loop_
_entity_poly.entity_id
_entity_poly.type
_entity_poly.pdbx_seq_one_letter_code
_entity_poly.pdbx_strand_id
1 'polypeptide(L)'
;MRLEKDKTGIARHRQWRGLKDTLYDYGQWLKLWGILIKWALRHPVLNVRAVFRYRWMLSYLTVPSFFDRLTGRMGGEGLRACRMNLNTVADVVTKDLEKTLVADEHLRPGNPNSKKIIYMDELIPKLVTAGFSDHVTILAQAIPAYLPSLINQHSPVHYIEASESYGLPADVCPLPSLEAGIAIEDDFPKVGCCFISCNMPCDGSIMTTTMQDRRFNLPTFPLNIPLRWTREDTQEYAVEEMKACIAFIEEQTGEKCDWDKLKEACERVNEQSRLKMEKWELNRTDTPPFIGGSSWIYRIFSYEFGCANPRVLANDRKVNAILRKPFEEGRAPYPYPKEVRHRAVVWNTPANMYAHFNAWIAECWGVQVVCDMIDLQGTQIIDTSTRESMLYGLAKMVQGSTMRVHTKGGWEVIMNDLWAKVEEYRADLIVMFDQISCKGVAALKGAFEEQARERGIRMVWVEQDLMDPTTISRRTMRDQVNQYMQTVMGETPLDADLVDFDDSEAW
;
A
#
# COMPACT_ATOMS: atom_id res chain seq x y z
N MET A 1 -9.92 -10.84 -24.10
CA MET A 1 -10.44 -9.45 -23.99
C MET A 1 -10.09 -8.70 -25.25
N ARG A 2 -11.04 -8.10 -25.96
CA ARG A 2 -10.72 -7.26 -27.11
C ARG A 2 -10.16 -5.94 -26.56
N LEU A 3 -8.98 -5.53 -27.05
CA LEU A 3 -8.36 -4.23 -26.71
C LEU A 3 -9.32 -3.05 -26.95
N GLU A 4 -10.30 -3.22 -27.84
CA GLU A 4 -11.38 -2.28 -28.12
C GLU A 4 -12.34 -2.07 -26.93
N LYS A 5 -12.41 -3.02 -25.98
CA LYS A 5 -13.21 -2.91 -24.76
C LYS A 5 -12.43 -2.31 -23.59
N ASP A 6 -11.12 -2.20 -23.69
CA ASP A 6 -10.33 -1.43 -22.74
C ASP A 6 -10.58 0.06 -22.95
N LYS A 7 -11.73 0.48 -22.51
CA LYS A 7 -12.16 1.87 -22.59
C LYS A 7 -11.44 2.77 -21.58
N THR A 8 -10.56 2.23 -20.74
CA THR A 8 -9.59 3.07 -20.00
C THR A 8 -8.69 3.81 -20.98
N GLY A 9 -8.70 3.41 -22.25
CA GLY A 9 -7.96 4.06 -23.31
C GLY A 9 -6.45 3.86 -23.20
N ILE A 10 -5.98 2.84 -22.46
CA ILE A 10 -4.54 2.54 -22.36
C ILE A 10 -3.90 2.46 -23.73
N ALA A 11 -4.51 1.76 -24.68
CA ALA A 11 -4.04 1.69 -26.05
C ALA A 11 -4.14 3.06 -26.79
N ARG A 12 -5.22 3.80 -26.54
CA ARG A 12 -5.48 5.12 -27.15
C ARG A 12 -4.49 6.15 -26.59
N HIS A 13 -4.21 6.16 -25.29
CA HIS A 13 -3.33 7.14 -24.65
C HIS A 13 -1.85 6.91 -24.91
N ARG A 14 -1.43 5.68 -25.15
CA ARG A 14 -0.08 5.41 -25.67
C ARG A 14 0.20 6.10 -27.00
N GLN A 15 -0.81 6.31 -27.82
CA GLN A 15 -0.69 7.04 -29.09
C GLN A 15 -0.39 8.54 -28.92
N TRP A 16 -0.72 9.11 -27.76
CA TRP A 16 -0.51 10.54 -27.47
C TRP A 16 0.86 10.85 -26.85
N ARG A 17 1.62 9.82 -26.50
CA ARG A 17 2.97 10.00 -25.97
C ARG A 17 3.93 10.34 -27.10
N GLY A 18 4.85 11.28 -26.81
CA GLY A 18 5.99 11.48 -27.69
C GLY A 18 6.85 10.22 -27.82
N LEU A 19 7.58 10.10 -28.94
CA LEU A 19 8.45 8.93 -29.21
C LEU A 19 9.40 8.62 -28.06
N LYS A 20 9.97 9.63 -27.41
CA LYS A 20 10.89 9.46 -26.27
C LYS A 20 10.23 8.75 -25.09
N ASP A 21 9.01 9.12 -24.74
CA ASP A 21 8.28 8.53 -23.62
C ASP A 21 7.80 7.11 -23.96
N THR A 22 7.39 6.90 -25.22
CA THR A 22 7.01 5.58 -25.72
C THR A 22 8.18 4.61 -25.65
N LEU A 23 9.36 4.99 -26.13
CA LEU A 23 10.58 4.14 -26.08
C LEU A 23 11.01 3.86 -24.63
N TYR A 24 10.90 4.87 -23.76
CA TYR A 24 11.17 4.68 -22.34
C TYR A 24 10.21 3.67 -21.71
N ASP A 25 8.91 3.80 -21.96
CA ASP A 25 7.87 2.91 -21.44
C ASP A 25 8.10 1.45 -21.86
N TYR A 26 8.37 1.21 -23.16
CA TYR A 26 8.73 -0.11 -23.66
C TYR A 26 10.02 -0.66 -23.03
N GLY A 27 11.03 0.17 -22.82
CA GLY A 27 12.26 -0.22 -22.12
C GLY A 27 11.99 -0.67 -20.68
N GLN A 28 11.10 0.03 -19.95
CA GLN A 28 10.73 -0.36 -18.61
C GLN A 28 9.84 -1.62 -18.59
N TRP A 29 8.98 -1.78 -19.58
CA TRP A 29 8.18 -2.98 -19.77
C TRP A 29 9.06 -4.23 -20.04
N LEU A 30 10.05 -4.12 -20.92
CA LEU A 30 11.03 -5.19 -21.14
C LEU A 30 11.83 -5.52 -19.89
N LYS A 31 12.16 -4.52 -19.08
CA LYS A 31 12.82 -4.71 -17.79
C LYS A 31 11.94 -5.48 -16.81
N LEU A 32 10.64 -5.16 -16.72
CA LEU A 32 9.69 -5.92 -15.93
C LEU A 32 9.66 -7.38 -16.35
N TRP A 33 9.54 -7.65 -17.65
CA TRP A 33 9.59 -9.02 -18.18
C TRP A 33 10.89 -9.73 -17.85
N GLY A 34 12.02 -9.02 -17.89
CA GLY A 34 13.32 -9.55 -17.47
C GLY A 34 13.32 -9.99 -16.00
N ILE A 35 12.67 -9.23 -15.10
CA ILE A 35 12.50 -9.59 -13.68
C ILE A 35 11.66 -10.86 -13.55
N LEU A 36 10.49 -10.91 -14.20
CA LEU A 36 9.55 -12.02 -14.11
C LEU A 36 10.10 -13.31 -14.74
N ILE A 37 10.72 -13.23 -15.90
CA ILE A 37 11.35 -14.39 -16.57
C ILE A 37 12.49 -14.92 -15.71
N LYS A 38 13.35 -14.05 -15.19
CA LYS A 38 14.45 -14.45 -14.31
C LYS A 38 13.93 -15.20 -13.08
N TRP A 39 12.86 -14.69 -12.46
CA TRP A 39 12.20 -15.37 -11.35
C TRP A 39 11.65 -16.74 -11.78
N ALA A 40 10.90 -16.80 -12.88
CA ALA A 40 10.29 -18.04 -13.37
C ALA A 40 11.33 -19.13 -13.68
N LEU A 41 12.48 -18.75 -14.25
CA LEU A 41 13.54 -19.69 -14.65
C LEU A 41 14.44 -20.16 -13.49
N ARG A 42 14.50 -19.44 -12.37
CA ARG A 42 15.33 -19.86 -11.23
C ARG A 42 14.84 -21.14 -10.56
N HIS A 43 13.54 -21.28 -10.38
CA HIS A 43 12.92 -22.42 -9.73
C HIS A 43 11.67 -22.91 -10.49
N PRO A 44 11.81 -23.36 -11.76
CA PRO A 44 10.66 -23.61 -12.62
C PRO A 44 9.69 -24.66 -12.08
N VAL A 45 10.20 -25.77 -11.54
CA VAL A 45 9.38 -26.84 -10.96
C VAL A 45 8.65 -26.34 -9.70
N LEU A 46 9.33 -25.55 -8.86
CA LEU A 46 8.74 -24.98 -7.65
C LEU A 46 7.63 -24.00 -7.98
N ASN A 47 7.87 -23.12 -8.96
CA ASN A 47 6.90 -22.14 -9.41
C ASN A 47 5.63 -22.79 -9.99
N VAL A 48 5.81 -23.87 -10.78
CA VAL A 48 4.67 -24.65 -11.28
C VAL A 48 3.89 -25.30 -10.11
N ARG A 49 4.58 -25.92 -9.15
CA ARG A 49 3.92 -26.46 -7.95
C ARG A 49 3.16 -25.39 -7.17
N ALA A 50 3.74 -24.19 -7.00
CA ALA A 50 3.12 -23.08 -6.30
C ALA A 50 1.83 -22.60 -7.00
N VAL A 51 1.83 -22.49 -8.34
CA VAL A 51 0.63 -22.13 -9.13
C VAL A 51 -0.51 -23.14 -8.93
N PHE A 52 -0.19 -24.43 -8.81
CA PHE A 52 -1.21 -25.47 -8.54
C PHE A 52 -1.61 -25.55 -7.07
N ARG A 53 -0.73 -25.15 -6.15
CA ARG A 53 -1.02 -25.21 -4.71
C ARG A 53 -1.78 -23.98 -4.22
N TYR A 54 -1.47 -22.79 -4.75
CA TYR A 54 -1.96 -21.51 -4.25
C TYR A 54 -2.79 -20.77 -5.29
N ARG A 55 -4.07 -20.58 -5.02
CA ARG A 55 -4.99 -19.85 -5.89
C ARG A 55 -4.53 -18.42 -6.17
N TRP A 56 -4.03 -17.71 -5.17
CA TRP A 56 -3.57 -16.33 -5.28
C TRP A 56 -2.35 -16.16 -6.22
N MET A 57 -1.59 -17.22 -6.47
CA MET A 57 -0.44 -17.18 -7.41
C MET A 57 -0.82 -16.76 -8.83
N LEU A 58 -2.04 -17.07 -9.27
CA LEU A 58 -2.52 -16.71 -10.61
C LEU A 58 -2.57 -15.21 -10.82
N SER A 59 -2.81 -14.41 -9.77
CA SER A 59 -2.83 -12.96 -9.84
C SER A 59 -1.48 -12.38 -10.28
N TYR A 60 -0.38 -12.98 -9.85
CA TYR A 60 0.96 -12.51 -10.23
C TYR A 60 1.28 -12.65 -11.72
N LEU A 61 0.56 -13.52 -12.45
CA LEU A 61 0.70 -13.65 -13.89
C LEU A 61 0.16 -12.43 -14.65
N THR A 62 -0.69 -11.63 -14.02
CA THR A 62 -1.33 -10.45 -14.62
C THR A 62 -0.61 -9.13 -14.29
N VAL A 63 0.51 -9.16 -13.56
CA VAL A 63 1.31 -7.97 -13.19
C VAL A 63 1.65 -7.06 -14.36
N PRO A 64 2.08 -7.56 -15.55
CA PRO A 64 2.36 -6.68 -16.67
C PRO A 64 1.14 -5.87 -17.13
N SER A 65 -0.04 -6.50 -17.20
CA SER A 65 -1.30 -5.85 -17.54
C SER A 65 -1.71 -4.81 -16.47
N PHE A 66 -1.53 -5.16 -15.20
CA PHE A 66 -1.79 -4.25 -14.09
C PHE A 66 -0.90 -2.99 -14.16
N PHE A 67 0.41 -3.14 -14.41
CA PHE A 67 1.31 -2.00 -14.55
C PHE A 67 0.98 -1.15 -15.76
N ASP A 68 0.55 -1.76 -16.86
CA ASP A 68 0.14 -1.04 -18.06
C ASP A 68 -1.11 -0.17 -17.81
N ARG A 69 -2.04 -0.64 -17.00
CA ARG A 69 -3.20 0.18 -16.60
C ARG A 69 -2.79 1.39 -15.77
N LEU A 70 -1.87 1.22 -14.82
CA LEU A 70 -1.41 2.32 -13.96
C LEU A 70 -0.63 3.39 -14.73
N THR A 71 -0.02 3.05 -15.85
CA THR A 71 0.87 3.96 -16.61
C THR A 71 0.34 4.35 -17.97
N GLY A 72 -0.74 3.74 -18.42
CA GLY A 72 -1.27 3.87 -19.79
C GLY A 72 -1.49 5.30 -20.26
N ARG A 73 -1.91 6.17 -19.36
CA ARG A 73 -2.25 7.58 -19.62
C ARG A 73 -1.16 8.56 -19.20
N MET A 74 0.01 8.10 -18.78
CA MET A 74 1.07 8.96 -18.25
C MET A 74 2.16 9.26 -19.28
N GLY A 75 2.82 10.40 -19.11
CA GLY A 75 4.00 10.84 -19.88
C GLY A 75 5.00 11.59 -19.02
N GLY A 76 6.12 12.00 -19.61
CA GLY A 76 7.13 12.84 -18.98
C GLY A 76 7.69 12.30 -17.67
N GLU A 77 7.84 13.20 -16.71
CA GLU A 77 8.42 12.91 -15.38
C GLU A 77 7.56 11.93 -14.58
N GLY A 78 6.22 12.09 -14.64
CA GLY A 78 5.29 11.23 -13.95
C GLY A 78 5.37 9.77 -14.41
N LEU A 79 5.42 9.52 -15.73
CA LEU A 79 5.62 8.19 -16.28
C LEU A 79 6.95 7.57 -15.81
N ARG A 80 8.04 8.37 -15.82
CA ARG A 80 9.37 7.89 -15.39
C ARG A 80 9.37 7.48 -13.94
N ALA A 81 8.83 8.34 -13.07
CA ALA A 81 8.70 8.07 -11.64
C ALA A 81 7.81 6.84 -11.38
N CYS A 82 6.64 6.79 -12.03
CA CYS A 82 5.69 5.68 -11.87
C CYS A 82 6.33 4.34 -12.26
N ARG A 83 6.91 4.23 -13.48
CA ARG A 83 7.55 2.99 -13.94
C ARG A 83 8.73 2.57 -13.07
N MET A 84 9.52 3.51 -12.57
CA MET A 84 10.64 3.19 -11.67
C MET A 84 10.14 2.64 -10.34
N ASN A 85 9.09 3.24 -9.78
CA ASN A 85 8.45 2.76 -8.57
C ASN A 85 7.92 1.33 -8.77
N LEU A 86 7.10 1.11 -9.79
CA LEU A 86 6.49 -0.20 -10.08
C LEU A 86 7.54 -1.30 -10.35
N ASN A 87 8.58 -1.01 -11.13
CA ASN A 87 9.65 -1.98 -11.37
C ASN A 87 10.48 -2.28 -10.11
N THR A 88 10.58 -1.30 -9.19
CA THR A 88 11.25 -1.53 -7.90
C THR A 88 10.39 -2.41 -7.00
N VAL A 89 9.08 -2.16 -6.95
CA VAL A 89 8.12 -3.04 -6.26
C VAL A 89 8.23 -4.47 -6.81
N ALA A 90 8.15 -4.65 -8.13
CA ALA A 90 8.26 -5.97 -8.75
C ALA A 90 9.57 -6.69 -8.40
N ASP A 91 10.73 -5.99 -8.45
CA ASP A 91 12.04 -6.59 -8.14
C ASP A 91 12.16 -7.03 -6.68
N VAL A 92 11.62 -6.27 -5.73
CA VAL A 92 11.68 -6.61 -4.31
C VAL A 92 10.67 -7.69 -3.95
N VAL A 93 9.43 -7.55 -4.42
CA VAL A 93 8.36 -8.52 -4.13
C VAL A 93 8.65 -9.90 -4.74
N THR A 94 9.16 -9.96 -5.96
CA THR A 94 9.53 -11.26 -6.56
C THR A 94 10.64 -11.97 -5.79
N LYS A 95 11.57 -11.24 -5.17
CA LYS A 95 12.59 -11.83 -4.31
C LYS A 95 12.02 -12.38 -3.00
N ASP A 96 11.10 -11.66 -2.39
CA ASP A 96 10.44 -12.13 -1.17
C ASP A 96 9.51 -13.31 -1.47
N LEU A 97 8.79 -13.27 -2.59
CA LEU A 97 8.02 -14.41 -3.08
C LEU A 97 8.92 -15.64 -3.34
N GLU A 98 10.06 -15.46 -4.02
CA GLU A 98 11.05 -16.53 -4.24
C GLU A 98 11.51 -17.15 -2.91
N LYS A 99 11.89 -16.32 -1.92
CA LYS A 99 12.33 -16.80 -0.60
C LYS A 99 11.21 -17.56 0.12
N THR A 100 9.99 -17.04 0.07
CA THR A 100 8.81 -17.68 0.66
C THR A 100 8.57 -19.06 0.05
N LEU A 101 8.51 -19.17 -1.28
CA LEU A 101 8.26 -20.44 -1.96
C LEU A 101 9.41 -21.45 -1.78
N VAL A 102 10.66 -20.97 -1.75
CA VAL A 102 11.83 -21.83 -1.49
C VAL A 102 11.82 -22.40 -0.07
N ALA A 103 11.30 -21.65 0.90
CA ALA A 103 11.22 -22.06 2.30
C ALA A 103 9.96 -22.90 2.62
N ASP A 104 8.97 -22.91 1.75
CA ASP A 104 7.64 -23.43 2.00
C ASP A 104 7.59 -24.95 2.16
N GLU A 105 7.08 -25.39 3.31
CA GLU A 105 6.94 -26.83 3.65
C GLU A 105 5.76 -27.50 2.92
N HIS A 106 4.74 -26.76 2.45
CA HIS A 106 3.71 -27.33 1.59
C HIS A 106 4.26 -27.74 0.22
N LEU A 107 5.24 -27.00 -0.28
CA LEU A 107 5.91 -27.31 -1.55
C LEU A 107 7.06 -28.31 -1.38
N ARG A 108 7.69 -28.33 -0.20
CA ARG A 108 8.82 -29.20 0.17
C ARG A 108 8.71 -29.63 1.63
N PRO A 109 8.00 -30.71 1.95
CA PRO A 109 7.83 -31.20 3.33
C PRO A 109 9.18 -31.39 4.06
N GLY A 110 9.25 -30.89 5.29
CA GLY A 110 10.47 -30.96 6.11
C GLY A 110 11.60 -30.04 5.65
N ASN A 111 11.28 -28.98 4.94
CA ASN A 111 12.25 -28.03 4.42
C ASN A 111 12.96 -27.24 5.54
N PRO A 112 14.29 -27.40 5.76
CA PRO A 112 15.00 -26.69 6.82
C PRO A 112 15.03 -25.18 6.62
N ASN A 113 14.86 -24.68 5.39
CA ASN A 113 14.82 -23.25 5.10
C ASN A 113 13.59 -22.56 5.72
N SER A 114 12.52 -23.31 6.03
CA SER A 114 11.36 -22.81 6.74
C SER A 114 11.77 -22.16 8.07
N LYS A 115 12.68 -22.77 8.81
CA LYS A 115 13.19 -22.28 10.10
C LYS A 115 14.10 -21.05 9.99
N LYS A 116 14.47 -20.65 8.78
CA LYS A 116 15.20 -19.40 8.52
C LYS A 116 14.28 -18.20 8.25
N ILE A 117 12.99 -18.37 8.37
CA ILE A 117 11.99 -17.31 8.16
C ILE A 117 11.47 -16.80 9.50
N ILE A 118 11.54 -15.48 9.70
CA ILE A 118 10.72 -14.77 10.70
C ILE A 118 9.44 -14.37 9.98
N TYR A 119 8.31 -14.93 10.37
CA TYR A 119 7.02 -14.61 9.81
C TYR A 119 6.44 -13.42 10.58
N MET A 120 5.97 -12.40 9.89
CA MET A 120 5.57 -11.14 10.52
C MET A 120 4.28 -10.59 9.90
N ASP A 121 3.47 -9.96 10.71
CA ASP A 121 2.27 -9.23 10.28
C ASP A 121 2.64 -8.09 9.32
N GLU A 122 1.80 -7.85 8.32
CA GLU A 122 2.09 -6.92 7.21
C GLU A 122 2.25 -5.45 7.66
N LEU A 123 1.62 -5.03 8.73
CA LEU A 123 1.67 -3.65 9.20
C LEU A 123 2.82 -3.33 10.15
N ILE A 124 3.69 -4.32 10.40
CA ILE A 124 4.92 -4.11 11.14
C ILE A 124 6.05 -3.85 10.13
N PRO A 125 6.78 -2.73 10.21
CA PRO A 125 7.88 -2.47 9.28
C PRO A 125 9.00 -3.49 9.49
N LYS A 126 9.56 -4.03 8.41
CA LYS A 126 10.69 -4.98 8.46
C LYS A 126 11.92 -4.44 9.20
N LEU A 127 11.95 -3.15 9.48
CA LEU A 127 13.00 -2.51 10.27
C LEU A 127 13.13 -3.13 11.67
N VAL A 128 12.03 -3.60 12.28
CA VAL A 128 12.02 -4.23 13.61
C VAL A 128 12.94 -5.46 13.66
N THR A 129 13.08 -6.17 12.56
CA THR A 129 13.89 -7.39 12.44
C THR A 129 15.23 -7.18 11.73
N ALA A 130 15.61 -5.94 11.43
CA ALA A 130 16.79 -5.66 10.60
C ALA A 130 18.14 -6.07 11.24
N GLY A 131 18.18 -6.28 12.56
CA GLY A 131 19.33 -6.81 13.27
C GLY A 131 19.52 -8.33 13.14
N PHE A 132 18.59 -9.06 12.52
CA PHE A 132 18.63 -10.52 12.38
C PHE A 132 18.96 -10.91 10.94
N SER A 133 20.26 -10.95 10.61
CA SER A 133 20.71 -11.11 9.22
C SER A 133 20.81 -12.55 8.74
N ASP A 134 20.85 -13.53 9.63
CA ASP A 134 20.88 -14.96 9.30
C ASP A 134 19.48 -15.51 9.02
N HIS A 135 18.46 -14.68 9.27
CA HIS A 135 17.05 -14.96 9.02
C HIS A 135 16.47 -13.99 7.98
N VAL A 136 15.37 -14.38 7.38
CA VAL A 136 14.63 -13.57 6.39
C VAL A 136 13.25 -13.27 6.95
N THR A 137 12.90 -11.99 7.02
CA THR A 137 11.54 -11.58 7.39
C THR A 137 10.61 -11.58 6.19
N ILE A 138 9.49 -12.30 6.32
CA ILE A 138 8.42 -12.37 5.34
C ILE A 138 7.15 -11.84 5.98
N LEU A 139 6.45 -10.96 5.26
CA LEU A 139 5.16 -10.42 5.68
C LEU A 139 4.06 -11.42 5.34
N ALA A 140 3.35 -11.88 6.37
CA ALA A 140 2.44 -13.02 6.28
C ALA A 140 1.33 -12.79 5.25
N GLN A 141 0.60 -11.70 5.37
CA GLN A 141 -0.59 -11.43 4.58
C GLN A 141 -0.29 -10.78 3.23
N ALA A 142 0.82 -10.08 3.14
CA ALA A 142 1.11 -9.21 2.00
C ALA A 142 1.21 -9.99 0.68
N ILE A 143 1.87 -11.16 0.68
CA ILE A 143 2.06 -11.98 -0.52
C ILE A 143 0.77 -12.71 -0.93
N PRO A 144 0.04 -13.42 -0.05
CA PRO A 144 -1.14 -14.19 -0.45
C PRO A 144 -2.43 -13.35 -0.49
N ALA A 145 -2.52 -12.25 0.26
CA ALA A 145 -3.75 -11.47 0.39
C ALA A 145 -3.67 -10.11 -0.31
N TYR A 146 -2.85 -9.21 0.24
CA TYR A 146 -2.87 -7.80 -0.12
C TYR A 146 -2.44 -7.52 -1.56
N LEU A 147 -1.28 -8.03 -1.98
CA LEU A 147 -0.78 -7.81 -3.34
C LEU A 147 -1.66 -8.46 -4.42
N PRO A 148 -2.14 -9.71 -4.27
CA PRO A 148 -3.08 -10.28 -5.21
C PRO A 148 -4.37 -9.47 -5.39
N SER A 149 -4.92 -8.88 -4.32
CA SER A 149 -6.14 -8.05 -4.40
C SER A 149 -5.93 -6.74 -5.17
N LEU A 150 -4.72 -6.15 -5.11
CA LEU A 150 -4.35 -5.00 -5.92
C LEU A 150 -4.23 -5.33 -7.40
N ILE A 151 -3.61 -6.47 -7.71
CA ILE A 151 -3.29 -6.89 -9.08
C ILE A 151 -4.55 -7.37 -9.80
N ASN A 152 -5.37 -8.18 -9.13
CA ASN A 152 -6.57 -8.81 -9.68
C ASN A 152 -7.76 -8.65 -8.73
N GLN A 153 -8.74 -7.84 -9.13
CA GLN A 153 -9.92 -7.55 -8.32
C GLN A 153 -10.75 -8.80 -7.92
N HIS A 154 -10.66 -9.90 -8.66
CA HIS A 154 -11.42 -11.13 -8.37
C HIS A 154 -10.66 -12.09 -7.44
N SER A 155 -9.39 -11.82 -7.16
CA SER A 155 -8.56 -12.66 -6.28
C SER A 155 -9.12 -12.82 -4.86
N PRO A 156 -9.63 -11.77 -4.19
CA PRO A 156 -10.11 -11.86 -2.81
C PRO A 156 -11.47 -12.54 -2.66
N VAL A 157 -12.35 -12.51 -3.69
CA VAL A 157 -13.76 -12.89 -3.58
C VAL A 157 -13.93 -14.30 -3.01
N HIS A 158 -13.22 -15.28 -3.55
CA HIS A 158 -13.30 -16.67 -3.08
C HIS A 158 -12.98 -16.81 -1.59
N TYR A 159 -11.97 -16.10 -1.10
CA TYR A 159 -11.56 -16.21 0.30
C TYR A 159 -12.53 -15.46 1.23
N ILE A 160 -13.08 -14.34 0.79
CA ILE A 160 -14.14 -13.63 1.52
C ILE A 160 -15.35 -14.53 1.67
N GLU A 161 -15.82 -15.15 0.58
CA GLU A 161 -16.91 -16.14 0.59
C GLU A 161 -16.61 -17.34 1.51
N ALA A 162 -15.36 -17.83 1.53
CA ALA A 162 -14.96 -18.92 2.41
C ALA A 162 -15.03 -18.50 3.90
N SER A 163 -14.62 -17.28 4.23
CA SER A 163 -14.70 -16.77 5.60
C SER A 163 -16.13 -16.56 6.06
N GLU A 164 -17.00 -16.02 5.23
CA GLU A 164 -18.43 -15.85 5.50
C GLU A 164 -19.14 -17.20 5.67
N SER A 165 -18.83 -18.17 4.80
CA SER A 165 -19.34 -19.55 4.90
C SER A 165 -18.89 -20.24 6.19
N TYR A 166 -17.74 -19.86 6.74
CA TYR A 166 -17.24 -20.34 8.02
C TYR A 166 -17.95 -19.68 9.23
N GLY A 167 -18.65 -18.55 9.00
CA GLY A 167 -19.44 -17.85 10.00
C GLY A 167 -18.94 -16.46 10.39
N LEU A 168 -17.99 -15.88 9.63
CA LEU A 168 -17.64 -14.49 9.82
C LEU A 168 -18.76 -13.59 9.30
N PRO A 169 -19.12 -12.50 10.01
CA PRO A 169 -20.15 -11.60 9.53
C PRO A 169 -19.71 -10.86 8.26
N ALA A 170 -20.61 -10.71 7.30
CA ALA A 170 -20.37 -9.97 6.05
C ALA A 170 -20.17 -8.44 6.27
N ASP A 171 -20.54 -7.92 7.44
CA ASP A 171 -20.37 -6.50 7.81
C ASP A 171 -19.04 -6.18 8.51
N VAL A 172 -18.08 -7.09 8.42
CA VAL A 172 -16.68 -6.89 8.85
C VAL A 172 -15.84 -6.40 7.67
N CYS A 173 -14.79 -5.66 7.96
CA CYS A 173 -13.85 -5.21 6.94
C CYS A 173 -13.36 -6.40 6.08
N PRO A 174 -13.38 -6.31 4.75
CA PRO A 174 -13.04 -7.43 3.86
C PRO A 174 -11.56 -7.82 3.93
N LEU A 175 -10.66 -6.97 4.42
CA LEU A 175 -9.25 -7.34 4.59
C LEU A 175 -9.10 -8.47 5.64
N PRO A 176 -9.58 -8.34 6.89
CA PRO A 176 -9.63 -9.46 7.82
C PRO A 176 -10.38 -10.70 7.29
N SER A 177 -11.48 -10.49 6.56
CA SER A 177 -12.25 -11.61 5.98
C SER A 177 -11.45 -12.36 4.93
N LEU A 178 -10.76 -11.65 4.04
CA LEU A 178 -9.84 -12.22 3.05
C LEU A 178 -8.74 -13.06 3.73
N GLU A 179 -8.07 -12.50 4.73
CA GLU A 179 -6.99 -13.18 5.44
C GLU A 179 -7.47 -14.41 6.20
N ALA A 180 -8.63 -14.30 6.86
CA ALA A 180 -9.28 -15.44 7.51
C ALA A 180 -9.64 -16.54 6.50
N GLY A 181 -10.18 -16.18 5.33
CA GLY A 181 -10.49 -17.13 4.27
C GLY A 181 -9.26 -17.87 3.74
N ILE A 182 -8.13 -17.18 3.55
CA ILE A 182 -6.85 -17.80 3.18
C ILE A 182 -6.39 -18.79 4.25
N ALA A 183 -6.57 -18.46 5.54
CA ALA A 183 -6.24 -19.34 6.64
C ALA A 183 -7.18 -20.56 6.71
N ILE A 184 -8.48 -20.38 6.44
CA ILE A 184 -9.49 -21.45 6.40
C ILE A 184 -9.18 -22.43 5.26
N GLU A 185 -8.85 -21.93 4.08
CA GLU A 185 -8.51 -22.71 2.90
C GLU A 185 -7.08 -23.32 2.95
N ASP A 186 -6.34 -23.08 4.03
CA ASP A 186 -4.94 -23.51 4.18
C ASP A 186 -4.01 -22.99 3.06
N ASP A 187 -4.31 -21.80 2.51
CA ASP A 187 -3.58 -21.21 1.38
C ASP A 187 -2.45 -20.26 1.79
N PHE A 188 -2.14 -20.16 3.09
CA PHE A 188 -0.90 -19.52 3.53
C PHE A 188 0.31 -20.42 3.30
N PRO A 189 1.46 -19.88 2.84
CA PRO A 189 2.71 -20.64 2.82
C PRO A 189 3.09 -21.13 4.22
N LYS A 190 3.47 -22.41 4.34
CA LYS A 190 3.89 -22.98 5.59
C LYS A 190 5.38 -22.70 5.82
N VAL A 191 5.68 -21.60 6.46
CA VAL A 191 7.04 -21.11 6.74
C VAL A 191 7.12 -20.54 8.14
N GLY A 192 8.33 -20.44 8.68
CA GLY A 192 8.62 -19.66 9.88
C GLY A 192 9.21 -20.47 11.04
N CYS A 193 10.10 -19.80 11.78
CA CYS A 193 10.52 -20.24 13.12
C CYS A 193 9.64 -19.63 14.21
N CYS A 194 9.13 -18.42 13.96
CA CYS A 194 8.22 -17.70 14.84
C CYS A 194 7.33 -16.75 14.04
N PHE A 195 6.29 -16.23 14.69
CA PHE A 195 5.37 -15.23 14.12
C PHE A 195 5.31 -14.00 15.03
N ILE A 196 5.54 -12.83 14.44
CA ILE A 196 5.34 -11.55 15.11
C ILE A 196 4.03 -10.99 14.62
N SER A 197 3.02 -11.02 15.47
CA SER A 197 1.70 -10.46 15.18
C SER A 197 1.54 -9.06 15.76
N CYS A 198 0.52 -8.33 15.38
CA CYS A 198 0.19 -7.06 15.99
C CYS A 198 -1.33 -6.84 16.09
N ASN A 199 -1.72 -5.84 16.85
CA ASN A 199 -3.10 -5.39 16.96
C ASN A 199 -3.41 -4.21 16.01
N MET A 200 -2.80 -4.20 14.85
CA MET A 200 -2.94 -3.16 13.82
C MET A 200 -3.73 -3.68 12.60
N PRO A 201 -4.38 -2.79 11.84
CA PRO A 201 -4.58 -1.37 12.11
C PRO A 201 -5.73 -1.10 13.09
N CYS A 202 -6.68 -2.04 13.25
CA CYS A 202 -7.90 -1.87 14.02
C CYS A 202 -8.29 -3.15 14.77
N ASP A 203 -9.44 -3.15 15.42
CA ASP A 203 -9.91 -4.33 16.18
C ASP A 203 -10.28 -5.52 15.27
N GLY A 204 -10.61 -5.26 14.00
CA GLY A 204 -10.83 -6.33 13.01
C GLY A 204 -9.60 -7.20 12.78
N SER A 205 -8.39 -6.63 12.85
CA SER A 205 -7.14 -7.40 12.69
C SER A 205 -6.88 -8.39 13.82
N ILE A 206 -7.39 -8.15 15.02
CA ILE A 206 -7.25 -9.08 16.16
C ILE A 206 -7.89 -10.44 15.84
N MET A 207 -9.05 -10.42 15.17
CA MET A 207 -9.74 -11.63 14.75
C MET A 207 -8.86 -12.45 13.78
N THR A 208 -8.29 -11.79 12.79
CA THR A 208 -7.42 -12.43 11.79
C THR A 208 -6.16 -12.99 12.42
N THR A 209 -5.50 -12.20 13.26
CA THR A 209 -4.30 -12.62 13.99
C THR A 209 -4.57 -13.88 14.82
N THR A 210 -5.73 -13.98 15.49
CA THR A 210 -6.10 -15.16 16.26
C THR A 210 -6.29 -16.39 15.36
N MET A 211 -6.87 -16.23 14.18
CA MET A 211 -7.01 -17.34 13.23
C MET A 211 -5.67 -17.76 12.64
N GLN A 212 -4.81 -16.81 12.29
CA GLN A 212 -3.48 -17.06 11.77
C GLN A 212 -2.60 -17.75 12.78
N ASP A 213 -2.61 -17.33 14.04
CA ASP A 213 -1.85 -17.96 15.14
C ASP A 213 -2.21 -19.45 15.26
N ARG A 214 -3.50 -19.78 15.25
CA ARG A 214 -3.98 -21.16 15.29
C ARG A 214 -3.56 -21.99 14.08
N ARG A 215 -3.52 -21.39 12.89
CA ARG A 215 -3.20 -22.08 11.64
C ARG A 215 -1.69 -22.22 11.42
N PHE A 216 -0.92 -21.19 11.74
CA PHE A 216 0.54 -21.24 11.60
C PHE A 216 1.18 -22.19 12.61
N ASN A 217 0.59 -22.29 13.81
CA ASN A 217 1.10 -23.12 14.90
C ASN A 217 2.59 -22.87 15.16
N LEU A 218 2.96 -21.59 15.18
CA LEU A 218 4.31 -21.10 15.45
C LEU A 218 4.34 -20.45 16.84
N PRO A 219 5.50 -20.41 17.50
CA PRO A 219 5.70 -19.49 18.62
C PRO A 219 5.35 -18.07 18.17
N THR A 220 4.42 -17.40 18.86
CA THR A 220 3.89 -16.10 18.46
C THR A 220 4.16 -15.05 19.52
N PHE A 221 4.64 -13.89 19.10
CA PHE A 221 4.76 -12.68 19.91
C PHE A 221 3.76 -11.65 19.44
N PRO A 222 2.75 -11.28 20.24
CA PRO A 222 1.82 -10.21 19.91
C PRO A 222 2.44 -8.84 20.27
N LEU A 223 2.92 -8.12 19.29
CA LEU A 223 3.50 -6.79 19.48
C LEU A 223 2.38 -5.75 19.78
N ASN A 224 2.18 -5.44 21.04
CA ASN A 224 1.11 -4.56 21.54
C ASN A 224 1.64 -3.19 21.88
N ILE A 225 2.02 -2.40 20.90
CA ILE A 225 2.47 -1.02 21.12
C ILE A 225 1.28 -0.13 21.47
N PRO A 226 1.31 0.63 22.59
CA PRO A 226 0.25 1.53 22.99
C PRO A 226 -0.02 2.61 21.96
N LEU A 227 -1.28 3.00 21.84
CA LEU A 227 -1.71 3.93 20.79
C LEU A 227 -1.33 5.39 21.10
N ARG A 228 -1.49 5.81 22.36
CA ARG A 228 -1.25 7.20 22.78
C ARG A 228 0.19 7.36 23.25
N TRP A 229 0.97 8.16 22.54
CA TRP A 229 2.41 8.39 22.81
C TRP A 229 2.71 9.73 23.48
N THR A 230 1.70 10.46 23.91
CA THR A 230 1.87 11.77 24.54
C THR A 230 2.27 11.71 26.01
N ARG A 231 2.12 10.55 26.65
CA ARG A 231 2.50 10.32 28.04
C ARG A 231 3.84 9.58 28.10
N GLU A 232 4.68 9.97 29.05
CA GLU A 232 6.02 9.38 29.24
C GLU A 232 5.95 7.90 29.58
N ASP A 233 5.08 7.50 30.50
CA ASP A 233 4.87 6.10 30.87
C ASP A 233 4.45 5.20 29.69
N THR A 234 3.70 5.76 28.75
CA THR A 234 3.32 5.05 27.51
C THR A 234 4.52 4.80 26.62
N GLN A 235 5.47 5.75 26.55
CA GLN A 235 6.67 5.59 25.77
C GLN A 235 7.62 4.56 26.38
N GLU A 236 7.77 4.58 27.71
CA GLU A 236 8.55 3.57 28.43
C GLU A 236 7.99 2.16 28.17
N TYR A 237 6.68 1.99 28.29
CA TYR A 237 6.02 0.70 27.99
C TYR A 237 6.29 0.28 26.53
N ALA A 238 6.18 1.19 25.56
CA ALA A 238 6.42 0.87 24.16
C ALA A 238 7.85 0.43 23.88
N VAL A 239 8.84 1.00 24.57
CA VAL A 239 10.25 0.60 24.48
C VAL A 239 10.47 -0.78 25.10
N GLU A 240 9.86 -1.06 26.26
CA GLU A 240 9.95 -2.39 26.90
C GLU A 240 9.31 -3.48 26.04
N GLU A 241 8.19 -3.17 25.37
CA GLU A 241 7.53 -4.08 24.44
C GLU A 241 8.44 -4.39 23.22
N MET A 242 9.17 -3.39 22.71
CA MET A 242 10.16 -3.58 21.64
C MET A 242 11.35 -4.44 22.12
N LYS A 243 11.82 -4.24 23.34
CA LYS A 243 12.88 -5.08 23.96
C LYS A 243 12.42 -6.53 24.07
N ALA A 244 11.19 -6.73 24.56
CA ALA A 244 10.60 -8.06 24.71
C ALA A 244 10.45 -8.76 23.34
N CYS A 245 10.03 -8.03 22.31
CA CYS A 245 9.94 -8.54 20.94
C CYS A 245 11.31 -9.01 20.42
N ILE A 246 12.34 -8.18 20.56
CA ILE A 246 13.72 -8.54 20.15
C ILE A 246 14.22 -9.76 20.94
N ALA A 247 14.02 -9.81 22.26
CA ALA A 247 14.41 -10.94 23.09
C ALA A 247 13.69 -12.24 22.68
N PHE A 248 12.39 -12.15 22.34
CA PHE A 248 11.64 -13.28 21.81
C PHE A 248 12.22 -13.77 20.48
N ILE A 249 12.54 -12.88 19.55
CA ILE A 249 13.15 -13.27 18.27
C ILE A 249 14.51 -13.94 18.51
N GLU A 250 15.35 -13.40 19.40
CA GLU A 250 16.64 -14.01 19.79
C GLU A 250 16.46 -15.44 20.32
N GLU A 251 15.43 -15.65 21.16
CA GLU A 251 15.11 -16.96 21.71
C GLU A 251 14.70 -17.97 20.64
N GLN A 252 13.79 -17.55 19.72
CA GLN A 252 13.22 -18.44 18.72
C GLN A 252 14.18 -18.73 17.56
N THR A 253 15.06 -17.79 17.24
CA THR A 253 16.03 -17.92 16.13
C THR A 253 17.38 -18.48 16.57
N GLY A 254 17.75 -18.29 17.85
CA GLY A 254 19.10 -18.50 18.33
C GLY A 254 20.13 -17.46 17.86
N GLU A 255 19.70 -16.48 17.05
CA GLU A 255 20.52 -15.38 16.56
C GLU A 255 20.43 -14.19 17.53
N LYS A 256 21.57 -13.57 17.86
CA LYS A 256 21.57 -12.31 18.62
C LYS A 256 21.38 -11.12 17.71
N CYS A 257 20.59 -10.15 18.18
CA CYS A 257 20.37 -8.90 17.46
C CYS A 257 21.70 -8.16 17.24
N ASP A 258 22.06 -7.97 15.99
CA ASP A 258 23.19 -7.13 15.57
C ASP A 258 22.76 -5.67 15.58
N TRP A 259 23.12 -4.97 16.65
CA TRP A 259 22.74 -3.58 16.86
C TRP A 259 23.37 -2.60 15.85
N ASP A 260 24.54 -2.94 15.29
CA ASP A 260 25.18 -2.10 14.27
C ASP A 260 24.42 -2.20 12.95
N LYS A 261 23.97 -3.40 12.55
CA LYS A 261 23.10 -3.60 11.39
C LYS A 261 21.74 -2.92 11.56
N LEU A 262 21.14 -3.00 12.76
CA LEU A 262 19.91 -2.30 13.06
C LEU A 262 20.10 -0.79 12.95
N LYS A 263 21.20 -0.25 13.46
CA LYS A 263 21.58 1.17 13.34
C LYS A 263 21.68 1.58 11.88
N GLU A 264 22.45 0.85 11.06
CA GLU A 264 22.56 1.13 9.63
C GLU A 264 21.20 1.10 8.92
N ALA A 265 20.32 0.19 9.31
CA ALA A 265 18.95 0.12 8.77
C ALA A 265 18.12 1.34 9.17
N CYS A 266 18.20 1.78 10.44
CA CYS A 266 17.56 3.00 10.92
C CYS A 266 18.06 4.25 10.16
N GLU A 267 19.36 4.37 9.92
CA GLU A 267 19.94 5.47 9.16
C GLU A 267 19.45 5.51 7.71
N ARG A 268 19.30 4.33 7.06
CA ARG A 268 18.68 4.22 5.74
C ARG A 268 17.21 4.65 5.75
N VAL A 269 16.46 4.25 6.76
CA VAL A 269 15.04 4.67 6.91
C VAL A 269 14.94 6.17 7.14
N ASN A 270 15.84 6.75 7.92
CA ASN A 270 15.89 8.21 8.13
C ASN A 270 16.09 8.95 6.81
N GLU A 271 16.94 8.44 5.93
CA GLU A 271 17.09 9.03 4.59
C GLU A 271 15.83 8.83 3.74
N GLN A 272 15.22 7.64 3.74
CA GLN A 272 13.94 7.40 3.05
C GLN A 272 12.84 8.35 3.55
N SER A 273 12.78 8.60 4.86
CA SER A 273 11.83 9.54 5.47
C SER A 273 12.06 10.97 4.99
N ARG A 274 13.30 11.44 4.93
CA ARG A 274 13.63 12.79 4.42
C ARG A 274 13.25 12.94 2.94
N LEU A 275 13.55 11.93 2.12
CA LEU A 275 13.18 11.94 0.70
C LEU A 275 11.65 11.93 0.52
N LYS A 276 10.93 11.20 1.37
CA LYS A 276 9.47 11.20 1.36
C LYS A 276 8.92 12.58 1.73
N MET A 277 9.43 13.22 2.79
CA MET A 277 9.01 14.57 3.18
C MET A 277 9.29 15.59 2.08
N GLU A 278 10.47 15.54 1.45
CA GLU A 278 10.82 16.41 0.31
C GLU A 278 9.81 16.28 -0.83
N LYS A 279 9.41 15.05 -1.18
CA LYS A 279 8.38 14.82 -2.20
C LYS A 279 7.03 15.44 -1.82
N TRP A 280 6.68 15.41 -0.54
CA TRP A 280 5.45 16.03 -0.03
C TRP A 280 5.51 17.55 -0.11
N GLU A 281 6.66 18.17 0.16
CA GLU A 281 6.83 19.61 -0.03
C GLU A 281 6.59 20.02 -1.49
N LEU A 282 7.00 19.20 -2.47
CA LEU A 282 6.69 19.46 -3.88
C LEU A 282 5.18 19.45 -4.16
N ASN A 283 4.41 18.60 -3.48
CA ASN A 283 2.95 18.56 -3.63
C ASN A 283 2.25 19.81 -3.06
N ARG A 284 2.89 20.59 -2.19
CA ARG A 284 2.38 21.86 -1.64
C ARG A 284 2.55 23.03 -2.62
N THR A 285 3.32 22.87 -3.67
CA THR A 285 3.55 23.92 -4.70
C THR A 285 2.33 24.10 -5.62
N ASP A 286 2.36 25.13 -6.44
CA ASP A 286 1.29 25.41 -7.41
C ASP A 286 1.28 24.40 -8.57
N THR A 287 2.40 23.72 -8.79
CA THR A 287 2.58 22.71 -9.83
C THR A 287 3.00 21.36 -9.24
N PRO A 288 2.13 20.71 -8.44
CA PRO A 288 2.48 19.46 -7.77
C PRO A 288 2.78 18.37 -8.77
N PRO A 289 3.84 17.57 -8.57
CA PRO A 289 4.13 16.45 -9.44
C PRO A 289 3.09 15.34 -9.28
N PHE A 290 2.67 14.77 -10.41
CA PHE A 290 1.73 13.65 -10.44
C PHE A 290 2.45 12.36 -10.84
N ILE A 291 2.35 11.32 -10.01
CA ILE A 291 2.96 10.01 -10.23
C ILE A 291 1.94 8.87 -10.33
N GLY A 292 0.68 9.20 -10.55
CA GLY A 292 -0.40 8.25 -10.80
C GLY A 292 -0.65 7.28 -9.65
N GLY A 293 -1.25 6.14 -9.97
CA GLY A 293 -1.58 5.09 -9.01
C GLY A 293 -0.38 4.46 -8.30
N SER A 294 0.84 4.63 -8.84
CA SER A 294 2.03 4.12 -8.14
C SER A 294 2.32 4.84 -6.83
N SER A 295 1.81 6.06 -6.64
CA SER A 295 2.06 6.80 -5.40
C SER A 295 1.55 6.03 -4.19
N TRP A 296 0.30 5.57 -4.25
CA TRP A 296 -0.34 4.81 -3.20
C TRP A 296 0.31 3.43 -2.97
N ILE A 297 0.47 2.64 -4.04
CA ILE A 297 1.10 1.32 -3.97
C ILE A 297 2.52 1.40 -3.41
N TYR A 298 3.31 2.35 -3.91
CA TYR A 298 4.71 2.49 -3.53
C TYR A 298 4.89 2.95 -2.09
N ARG A 299 3.98 3.73 -1.53
CA ARG A 299 4.07 4.20 -0.14
C ARG A 299 3.88 3.08 0.86
N ILE A 300 2.82 2.28 0.69
CA ILE A 300 2.60 1.09 1.52
C ILE A 300 3.80 0.16 1.36
N PHE A 301 4.16 -0.15 0.13
CA PHE A 301 5.33 -0.97 -0.16
C PHE A 301 6.61 -0.47 0.51
N SER A 302 6.90 0.84 0.46
CA SER A 302 8.13 1.41 1.04
C SER A 302 8.16 1.32 2.57
N TYR A 303 7.00 1.36 3.22
CA TYR A 303 6.88 1.19 4.67
C TYR A 303 7.07 -0.25 5.11
N GLU A 304 6.49 -1.19 4.40
CA GLU A 304 6.46 -2.62 4.74
C GLU A 304 7.65 -3.38 4.15
N PHE A 305 7.60 -3.68 2.86
CA PHE A 305 8.63 -4.47 2.16
C PHE A 305 9.94 -3.74 1.94
N GLY A 306 9.83 -2.46 1.63
CA GLY A 306 10.94 -1.62 1.20
C GLY A 306 11.67 -0.90 2.32
N CYS A 307 11.19 -1.02 3.57
CA CYS A 307 11.76 -0.37 4.72
C CYS A 307 13.23 -0.76 4.89
N ALA A 308 14.12 0.23 4.95
CA ALA A 308 15.58 0.08 5.02
C ALA A 308 16.23 -0.65 3.81
N ASN A 309 15.47 -0.96 2.77
CA ASN A 309 15.99 -1.68 1.61
C ASN A 309 16.87 -0.76 0.73
N PRO A 310 18.16 -1.09 0.51
CA PRO A 310 19.06 -0.24 -0.28
C PRO A 310 18.59 0.00 -1.72
N ARG A 311 17.88 -0.97 -2.32
CA ARG A 311 17.33 -0.86 -3.66
C ARG A 311 16.19 0.17 -3.72
N VAL A 312 15.35 0.20 -2.68
CA VAL A 312 14.25 1.15 -2.55
C VAL A 312 14.80 2.55 -2.31
N LEU A 313 15.76 2.71 -1.39
CA LEU A 313 16.43 3.99 -1.16
C LEU A 313 17.09 4.56 -2.42
N ALA A 314 17.78 3.71 -3.20
CA ALA A 314 18.37 4.12 -4.48
C ALA A 314 17.31 4.57 -5.51
N ASN A 315 16.12 3.97 -5.46
CA ASN A 315 14.98 4.38 -6.28
C ASN A 315 14.41 5.73 -5.81
N ASP A 316 14.22 5.90 -4.50
CA ASP A 316 13.68 7.13 -3.91
C ASP A 316 14.54 8.34 -4.29
N ARG A 317 15.87 8.23 -4.18
CA ARG A 317 16.80 9.27 -4.62
C ARG A 317 16.60 9.67 -6.10
N LYS A 318 16.44 8.67 -6.98
CA LYS A 318 16.25 8.90 -8.43
C LYS A 318 14.90 9.50 -8.75
N VAL A 319 13.85 8.99 -8.10
CA VAL A 319 12.48 9.49 -8.30
C VAL A 319 12.38 10.93 -7.82
N ASN A 320 12.90 11.26 -6.64
CA ASN A 320 12.92 12.63 -6.15
C ASN A 320 13.68 13.58 -7.09
N ALA A 321 14.84 13.17 -7.60
CA ALA A 321 15.57 13.98 -8.59
C ALA A 321 14.76 14.26 -9.87
N ILE A 322 13.99 13.24 -10.34
CA ILE A 322 13.11 13.43 -11.51
C ILE A 322 11.97 14.41 -11.19
N LEU A 323 11.34 14.29 -10.02
CA LEU A 323 10.19 15.11 -9.63
C LEU A 323 10.59 16.54 -9.27
N ARG A 324 11.80 16.76 -8.74
CA ARG A 324 12.35 18.07 -8.39
C ARG A 324 12.75 18.90 -9.61
N LYS A 325 13.20 18.22 -10.67
CA LYS A 325 13.75 18.88 -11.85
C LYS A 325 12.81 19.93 -12.48
N PRO A 326 11.53 19.67 -12.76
CA PRO A 326 10.61 20.68 -13.27
C PRO A 326 10.49 21.88 -12.35
N PHE A 327 10.44 21.66 -11.04
CA PHE A 327 10.37 22.74 -10.04
C PHE A 327 11.63 23.60 -10.06
N GLU A 328 12.84 23.03 -10.10
CA GLU A 328 14.11 23.75 -10.18
C GLU A 328 14.24 24.54 -11.49
N GLU A 329 13.67 24.04 -12.58
CA GLU A 329 13.63 24.69 -13.89
C GLU A 329 12.54 25.75 -14.02
N GLY A 330 11.71 25.97 -12.99
CA GLY A 330 10.61 26.93 -12.99
C GLY A 330 9.52 26.61 -14.02
N ARG A 331 9.34 25.37 -14.39
CA ARG A 331 8.32 24.88 -15.31
C ARG A 331 7.34 23.93 -14.66
N ALA A 332 6.14 23.85 -15.21
CA ALA A 332 5.21 22.82 -14.82
C ALA A 332 5.79 21.42 -15.16
N PRO A 333 5.54 20.37 -14.33
CA PRO A 333 5.76 19.00 -14.75
C PRO A 333 4.95 18.69 -16.01
N TYR A 334 5.29 17.59 -16.66
CA TYR A 334 4.53 17.15 -17.86
C TYR A 334 3.02 17.27 -17.58
N PRO A 335 2.24 17.90 -18.53
CA PRO A 335 0.84 18.21 -18.31
C PRO A 335 0.00 16.93 -18.23
N TYR A 336 -0.15 16.48 -17.03
CA TYR A 336 -1.01 15.39 -16.68
C TYR A 336 -1.47 15.59 -15.23
N PRO A 337 -2.74 15.78 -15.01
CA PRO A 337 -3.83 15.96 -15.99
C PRO A 337 -3.62 17.19 -16.90
N LYS A 338 -4.29 17.22 -18.05
CA LYS A 338 -4.19 18.34 -19.02
C LYS A 338 -4.51 19.69 -18.39
N GLU A 339 -5.40 19.69 -17.43
CA GLU A 339 -5.85 20.85 -16.68
C GLU A 339 -6.07 20.42 -15.23
N VAL A 340 -5.52 21.18 -14.30
CA VAL A 340 -5.80 21.01 -12.87
C VAL A 340 -6.85 22.04 -12.48
N ARG A 341 -8.06 21.58 -12.17
CA ARG A 341 -9.19 22.40 -11.72
C ARG A 341 -9.32 22.39 -10.21
N HIS A 342 -9.07 21.23 -9.61
CA HIS A 342 -9.22 21.00 -8.18
C HIS A 342 -8.00 20.32 -7.60
N ARG A 343 -7.66 20.73 -6.39
CA ARG A 343 -6.64 20.08 -5.55
C ARG A 343 -7.36 19.25 -4.50
N ALA A 344 -7.17 17.95 -4.53
CA ALA A 344 -7.89 17.07 -3.63
C ALA A 344 -6.99 16.40 -2.57
N VAL A 345 -7.52 16.32 -1.36
CA VAL A 345 -7.06 15.37 -0.35
C VAL A 345 -7.93 14.12 -0.44
N VAL A 346 -7.30 12.96 -0.58
CA VAL A 346 -7.98 11.67 -0.47
C VAL A 346 -7.91 11.20 0.97
N TRP A 347 -9.05 10.89 1.55
CA TRP A 347 -9.11 10.46 2.94
C TRP A 347 -9.79 9.12 3.09
N ASN A 348 -9.37 8.36 4.10
CA ASN A 348 -9.59 6.94 4.24
C ASN A 348 -8.93 6.11 3.14
N THR A 349 -8.91 4.78 3.29
CA THR A 349 -8.18 3.88 2.39
C THR A 349 -8.95 3.69 1.08
N PRO A 350 -8.35 3.98 -0.09
CA PRO A 350 -8.97 3.69 -1.38
C PRO A 350 -9.18 2.20 -1.58
N ALA A 351 -10.17 1.83 -2.40
CA ALA A 351 -10.39 0.44 -2.80
C ALA A 351 -9.15 -0.15 -3.49
N ASN A 352 -8.65 -1.27 -3.00
CA ASN A 352 -7.48 -1.95 -3.56
C ASN A 352 -7.68 -2.29 -5.04
N MET A 353 -8.85 -2.75 -5.39
CA MET A 353 -9.23 -3.08 -6.76
C MET A 353 -9.26 -1.88 -7.72
N TYR A 354 -9.19 -0.66 -7.22
CA TYR A 354 -9.24 0.57 -8.02
C TYR A 354 -7.97 1.43 -7.87
N ALA A 355 -6.81 0.81 -7.89
CA ALA A 355 -5.51 1.50 -7.75
C ALA A 355 -5.26 2.63 -8.78
N HIS A 356 -5.99 2.69 -9.89
CA HIS A 356 -5.92 3.75 -10.89
C HIS A 356 -6.95 4.86 -10.72
N PHE A 357 -7.73 4.87 -9.63
CA PHE A 357 -8.75 5.90 -9.35
C PHE A 357 -8.19 7.33 -9.45
N ASN A 358 -7.03 7.57 -8.83
CA ASN A 358 -6.41 8.91 -8.84
C ASN A 358 -6.05 9.37 -10.26
N ALA A 359 -5.67 8.45 -11.14
CA ALA A 359 -5.40 8.77 -12.54
C ALA A 359 -6.70 9.09 -13.29
N TRP A 360 -7.74 8.29 -13.06
CA TRP A 360 -9.03 8.48 -13.68
C TRP A 360 -9.66 9.83 -13.28
N ILE A 361 -9.71 10.17 -12.00
CA ILE A 361 -10.35 11.42 -11.55
C ILE A 361 -9.58 12.66 -12.04
N ALA A 362 -8.25 12.55 -12.14
CA ALA A 362 -7.42 13.61 -12.68
C ALA A 362 -7.70 13.87 -14.16
N GLU A 363 -7.81 12.83 -14.98
CA GLU A 363 -8.02 12.96 -16.41
C GLU A 363 -9.46 13.27 -16.78
N CYS A 364 -10.42 12.68 -16.08
CA CYS A 364 -11.82 12.89 -16.35
C CYS A 364 -12.28 14.29 -15.87
N TRP A 365 -11.83 14.72 -14.68
CA TRP A 365 -12.38 15.88 -14.00
C TRP A 365 -11.36 16.98 -13.68
N GLY A 366 -10.08 16.79 -13.95
CA GLY A 366 -9.03 17.73 -13.58
C GLY A 366 -8.75 17.78 -12.07
N VAL A 367 -9.07 16.72 -11.35
CA VAL A 367 -8.85 16.64 -9.90
C VAL A 367 -7.48 16.06 -9.63
N GLN A 368 -6.55 16.87 -9.14
CA GLN A 368 -5.24 16.40 -8.73
C GLN A 368 -5.20 16.05 -7.25
N VAL A 369 -4.94 14.78 -6.95
CA VAL A 369 -4.71 14.33 -5.58
C VAL A 369 -3.33 14.80 -5.13
N VAL A 370 -3.29 15.69 -4.15
CA VAL A 370 -2.07 16.31 -3.61
C VAL A 370 -1.60 15.67 -2.31
N CYS A 371 -2.51 15.04 -1.58
CA CYS A 371 -2.22 14.30 -0.36
C CYS A 371 -3.25 13.19 -0.15
N ASP A 372 -2.86 12.10 0.49
CA ASP A 372 -3.80 11.13 1.03
C ASP A 372 -3.43 10.69 2.46
N MET A 373 -4.35 10.02 3.13
CA MET A 373 -4.20 9.59 4.51
C MET A 373 -2.94 8.75 4.74
N ILE A 374 -2.60 7.88 3.80
CA ILE A 374 -1.48 6.93 3.96
C ILE A 374 -0.12 7.61 3.70
N ASP A 375 -0.11 8.77 3.10
CA ASP A 375 1.09 9.53 2.79
C ASP A 375 1.90 9.96 4.01
N LEU A 376 1.25 10.06 5.16
CA LEU A 376 1.88 10.42 6.42
C LEU A 376 2.63 9.26 7.08
N GLN A 377 2.47 8.05 6.55
CA GLN A 377 3.06 6.86 7.14
C GLN A 377 4.58 6.79 6.93
N GLY A 378 5.32 6.47 8.00
CA GLY A 378 6.75 6.19 7.92
C GLY A 378 7.64 7.41 7.64
N THR A 379 7.31 8.57 8.21
CA THR A 379 8.11 9.80 8.11
C THR A 379 8.88 10.15 9.38
N GLN A 380 8.84 9.30 10.40
CA GLN A 380 9.56 9.49 11.65
C GLN A 380 11.08 9.43 11.40
N ILE A 381 11.81 10.27 12.12
CA ILE A 381 13.28 10.23 12.17
C ILE A 381 13.69 9.54 13.47
N ILE A 382 14.48 8.50 13.34
CA ILE A 382 14.95 7.66 14.45
C ILE A 382 16.31 8.20 14.91
N ASP A 383 16.44 8.51 16.19
CA ASP A 383 17.73 8.81 16.79
C ASP A 383 18.55 7.52 16.95
N THR A 384 19.69 7.46 16.29
CA THR A 384 20.59 6.30 16.26
C THR A 384 21.78 6.42 17.20
N SER A 385 21.78 7.37 18.13
CA SER A 385 22.90 7.61 19.05
C SER A 385 23.06 6.51 20.09
N THR A 386 21.98 5.90 20.56
CA THR A 386 21.97 4.84 21.54
C THR A 386 21.00 3.73 21.14
N ARG A 387 21.15 2.54 21.76
CA ARG A 387 20.16 1.44 21.56
C ARG A 387 18.77 1.84 22.05
N GLU A 388 18.69 2.53 23.17
CA GLU A 388 17.45 3.00 23.77
C GLU A 388 16.72 3.98 22.84
N SER A 389 17.44 4.97 22.30
CA SER A 389 16.85 5.94 21.36
C SER A 389 16.38 5.28 20.06
N MET A 390 17.10 4.25 19.56
CA MET A 390 16.65 3.47 18.41
C MET A 390 15.35 2.72 18.73
N LEU A 391 15.25 2.04 19.86
CA LEU A 391 14.03 1.33 20.26
C LEU A 391 12.84 2.27 20.43
N TYR A 392 13.08 3.44 21.03
CA TYR A 392 12.07 4.49 21.13
C TYR A 392 11.58 4.95 19.74
N GLY A 393 12.50 5.17 18.81
CA GLY A 393 12.17 5.53 17.43
C GLY A 393 11.40 4.44 16.69
N LEU A 394 11.77 3.17 16.87
CA LEU A 394 11.03 2.01 16.32
C LEU A 394 9.62 1.95 16.88
N ALA A 395 9.47 2.07 18.20
CA ALA A 395 8.15 2.08 18.84
C ALA A 395 7.27 3.22 18.30
N LYS A 396 7.83 4.44 18.17
CA LYS A 396 7.13 5.57 17.56
C LYS A 396 6.72 5.32 16.10
N MET A 397 7.56 4.67 15.33
CA MET A 397 7.24 4.34 13.94
C MET A 397 6.04 3.40 13.84
N VAL A 398 5.95 2.39 14.70
CA VAL A 398 4.79 1.48 14.79
C VAL A 398 3.55 2.21 15.32
N GLN A 399 3.70 3.03 16.37
CA GLN A 399 2.59 3.83 16.93
C GLN A 399 2.02 4.79 15.89
N GLY A 400 2.89 5.46 15.12
CA GLY A 400 2.54 6.48 14.14
C GLY A 400 2.02 5.94 12.81
N SER A 401 1.74 4.64 12.68
CA SER A 401 1.04 4.11 11.51
C SER A 401 -0.31 4.79 11.37
N THR A 402 -0.52 5.45 10.23
CA THR A 402 -1.68 6.33 10.02
C THR A 402 -3.01 5.62 10.22
N MET A 403 -3.18 4.44 9.65
CA MET A 403 -4.41 3.66 9.82
C MET A 403 -4.69 3.35 11.29
N ARG A 404 -3.65 3.00 12.06
CA ARG A 404 -3.76 2.72 13.48
C ARG A 404 -4.18 3.96 14.27
N VAL A 405 -3.52 5.08 14.02
CA VAL A 405 -3.80 6.36 14.70
C VAL A 405 -5.24 6.79 14.46
N HIS A 406 -5.72 6.68 13.22
CA HIS A 406 -7.06 7.12 12.84
C HIS A 406 -8.15 6.15 13.29
N THR A 407 -7.90 4.85 13.37
CA THR A 407 -8.94 3.89 13.76
C THR A 407 -9.03 3.66 15.27
N LYS A 408 -7.96 3.91 16.02
CA LYS A 408 -7.90 3.69 17.49
C LYS A 408 -7.58 4.95 18.29
N GLY A 409 -7.16 6.04 17.66
CA GLY A 409 -6.69 7.27 18.32
C GLY A 409 -7.79 8.20 18.86
N GLY A 410 -9.03 7.97 18.52
CA GLY A 410 -10.15 8.85 18.79
C GLY A 410 -10.53 9.69 17.57
N TRP A 411 -11.79 10.10 17.54
CA TRP A 411 -12.37 10.79 16.38
C TRP A 411 -11.72 12.16 16.10
N GLU A 412 -11.25 12.85 17.14
CA GLU A 412 -10.59 14.15 17.02
C GLU A 412 -9.31 14.06 16.21
N VAL A 413 -8.57 12.95 16.34
CA VAL A 413 -7.27 12.77 15.66
C VAL A 413 -7.46 12.73 14.15
N ILE A 414 -8.35 11.87 13.67
CA ILE A 414 -8.62 11.75 12.22
C ILE A 414 -9.19 13.05 11.63
N MET A 415 -10.02 13.77 12.39
CA MET A 415 -10.58 15.06 12.01
C MET A 415 -9.49 16.14 11.89
N ASN A 416 -8.70 16.31 12.96
CA ASN A 416 -7.65 17.32 13.00
C ASN A 416 -6.60 17.08 11.94
N ASP A 417 -6.20 15.82 11.70
CA ASP A 417 -5.25 15.48 10.65
C ASP A 417 -5.79 15.81 9.26
N LEU A 418 -7.06 15.51 8.99
CA LEU A 418 -7.70 15.87 7.73
C LEU A 418 -7.64 17.37 7.47
N TRP A 419 -8.12 18.17 8.43
CA TRP A 419 -8.20 19.62 8.26
C TRP A 419 -6.82 20.26 8.15
N ALA A 420 -5.85 19.79 8.92
CA ALA A 420 -4.46 20.22 8.76
C ALA A 420 -3.94 19.96 7.35
N LYS A 421 -4.26 18.79 6.76
CA LYS A 421 -3.84 18.48 5.39
C LYS A 421 -4.58 19.29 4.33
N VAL A 422 -5.86 19.52 4.50
CA VAL A 422 -6.64 20.40 3.61
C VAL A 422 -6.00 21.79 3.55
N GLU A 423 -5.64 22.36 4.70
CA GLU A 423 -5.00 23.66 4.79
C GLU A 423 -3.58 23.65 4.22
N GLU A 424 -2.72 22.73 4.68
CA GLU A 424 -1.32 22.61 4.25
C GLU A 424 -1.17 22.46 2.74
N TYR A 425 -2.04 21.68 2.11
CA TYR A 425 -1.98 21.38 0.67
C TYR A 425 -2.91 22.27 -0.16
N ARG A 426 -3.59 23.24 0.48
CA ARG A 426 -4.53 24.17 -0.17
C ARG A 426 -5.55 23.42 -1.02
N ALA A 427 -6.13 22.36 -0.45
CA ALA A 427 -7.13 21.56 -1.11
C ALA A 427 -8.49 22.23 -1.05
N ASP A 428 -9.23 22.22 -2.16
CA ASP A 428 -10.59 22.71 -2.28
C ASP A 428 -11.62 21.58 -2.37
N LEU A 429 -11.13 20.35 -2.52
CA LEU A 429 -11.94 19.14 -2.59
C LEU A 429 -11.39 18.04 -1.66
N ILE A 430 -12.28 17.34 -0.98
CA ILE A 430 -11.98 16.10 -0.27
C ILE A 430 -12.67 14.95 -1.01
N VAL A 431 -11.91 13.91 -1.32
CA VAL A 431 -12.44 12.63 -1.77
C VAL A 431 -12.40 11.68 -0.58
N MET A 432 -13.55 11.47 0.03
CA MET A 432 -13.70 10.59 1.19
C MET A 432 -14.10 9.20 0.74
N PHE A 433 -13.21 8.22 0.91
CA PHE A 433 -13.56 6.83 0.67
C PHE A 433 -14.35 6.27 1.87
N ASP A 434 -15.63 5.99 1.61
CA ASP A 434 -16.55 5.43 2.61
C ASP A 434 -16.50 3.90 2.54
N GLN A 435 -15.59 3.32 3.32
CA GLN A 435 -15.53 1.87 3.46
C GLN A 435 -16.75 1.38 4.23
N ILE A 436 -17.70 0.76 3.55
CA ILE A 436 -19.03 0.40 4.08
C ILE A 436 -18.99 -0.48 5.33
N SER A 437 -17.96 -1.28 5.50
CA SER A 437 -17.76 -2.13 6.69
C SER A 437 -16.85 -1.52 7.76
N CYS A 438 -16.30 -0.31 7.52
CA CYS A 438 -15.49 0.41 8.50
C CYS A 438 -16.36 1.27 9.42
N LYS A 439 -16.91 0.67 10.48
CA LYS A 439 -17.83 1.35 11.39
C LYS A 439 -17.22 2.58 12.08
N GLY A 440 -15.91 2.59 12.32
CA GLY A 440 -15.20 3.70 12.93
C GLY A 440 -15.21 4.99 12.08
N VAL A 441 -15.07 4.86 10.76
CA VAL A 441 -15.13 6.03 9.86
C VAL A 441 -16.56 6.36 9.46
N ALA A 442 -17.38 5.37 9.14
CA ALA A 442 -18.79 5.56 8.78
C ALA A 442 -19.58 6.30 9.87
N ALA A 443 -19.30 6.03 11.15
CA ALA A 443 -19.93 6.73 12.28
C ALA A 443 -19.64 8.25 12.32
N LEU A 444 -18.58 8.71 11.67
CA LEU A 444 -18.16 10.12 11.68
C LEU A 444 -18.67 10.90 10.46
N LYS A 445 -19.40 10.28 9.53
CA LYS A 445 -19.85 10.89 8.27
C LYS A 445 -20.51 12.25 8.47
N GLY A 446 -21.52 12.33 9.34
CA GLY A 446 -22.23 13.57 9.62
C GLY A 446 -21.31 14.68 10.17
N ALA A 447 -20.37 14.33 11.05
CA ALA A 447 -19.43 15.30 11.60
C ALA A 447 -18.43 15.81 10.54
N PHE A 448 -17.94 14.95 9.64
CA PHE A 448 -17.13 15.37 8.52
C PHE A 448 -17.87 16.32 7.58
N GLU A 449 -19.11 16.00 7.22
CA GLU A 449 -19.93 16.83 6.34
C GLU A 449 -20.26 18.19 6.94
N GLU A 450 -20.57 18.24 8.25
CA GLU A 450 -20.83 19.49 8.96
C GLU A 450 -19.61 20.40 8.95
N GLN A 451 -18.46 19.86 9.35
CA GLN A 451 -17.21 20.62 9.37
C GLN A 451 -16.74 21.05 7.97
N ALA A 452 -16.97 20.25 6.95
CA ALA A 452 -16.66 20.62 5.57
C ALA A 452 -17.52 21.82 5.12
N ARG A 453 -18.83 21.80 5.41
CA ARG A 453 -19.72 22.92 5.11
C ARG A 453 -19.33 24.20 5.85
N GLU A 454 -18.99 24.12 7.13
CA GLU A 454 -18.53 25.27 7.91
C GLU A 454 -17.26 25.91 7.32
N ARG A 455 -16.36 25.10 6.76
CA ARG A 455 -15.11 25.56 6.14
C ARG A 455 -15.26 25.93 4.66
N GLY A 456 -16.42 25.71 4.07
CA GLY A 456 -16.65 25.95 2.64
C GLY A 456 -15.86 24.97 1.73
N ILE A 457 -15.41 23.83 2.25
CA ILE A 457 -14.69 22.81 1.50
C ILE A 457 -15.68 21.80 0.92
N ARG A 458 -15.49 21.46 -0.35
CA ARG A 458 -16.30 20.43 -1.02
C ARG A 458 -15.84 19.04 -0.62
N MET A 459 -16.79 18.12 -0.42
CA MET A 459 -16.51 16.74 -0.01
C MET A 459 -17.39 15.78 -0.79
N VAL A 460 -16.76 14.92 -1.57
CA VAL A 460 -17.43 13.82 -2.25
C VAL A 460 -17.20 12.52 -1.49
N TRP A 461 -18.28 11.82 -1.18
CA TRP A 461 -18.24 10.48 -0.59
C TRP A 461 -18.25 9.45 -1.69
N VAL A 462 -17.29 8.52 -1.62
CA VAL A 462 -17.17 7.39 -2.55
C VAL A 462 -17.35 6.12 -1.73
N GLU A 463 -18.57 5.62 -1.72
CA GLU A 463 -18.86 4.33 -1.10
C GLU A 463 -18.07 3.24 -1.80
N GLN A 464 -17.41 2.41 -1.02
CA GLN A 464 -16.56 1.35 -1.55
C GLN A 464 -16.48 0.18 -0.56
N ASP A 465 -16.18 -0.98 -1.09
CA ASP A 465 -15.60 -2.07 -0.33
C ASP A 465 -14.10 -2.15 -0.65
N LEU A 466 -13.28 -2.32 0.39
CA LEU A 466 -11.82 -2.26 0.24
C LEU A 466 -11.28 -3.30 -0.74
N MET A 467 -11.87 -4.50 -0.76
CA MET A 467 -11.36 -5.64 -1.51
C MET A 467 -12.42 -6.43 -2.28
N ASP A 468 -13.71 -6.23 -1.99
CA ASP A 468 -14.78 -6.98 -2.63
C ASP A 468 -15.48 -6.18 -3.75
N PRO A 469 -15.16 -6.46 -5.02
CA PRO A 469 -15.79 -5.81 -6.17
C PRO A 469 -17.25 -6.24 -6.38
N THR A 470 -17.71 -7.31 -5.73
CA THR A 470 -19.09 -7.79 -5.84
C THR A 470 -20.06 -6.95 -5.02
N THR A 471 -19.56 -6.33 -3.93
CA THR A 471 -20.33 -5.41 -3.09
C THR A 471 -20.44 -4.03 -3.73
N ILE A 472 -19.32 -3.42 -4.10
CA ILE A 472 -19.27 -2.11 -4.80
C ILE A 472 -18.29 -2.19 -5.96
N SER A 473 -18.78 -1.97 -7.16
CA SER A 473 -17.97 -2.02 -8.38
C SER A 473 -17.18 -0.72 -8.61
N ARG A 474 -16.10 -0.79 -9.40
CA ARG A 474 -15.38 0.39 -9.87
C ARG A 474 -16.30 1.39 -10.60
N ARG A 475 -17.26 0.88 -11.37
CA ARG A 475 -18.27 1.71 -12.04
C ARG A 475 -19.12 2.48 -11.04
N THR A 476 -19.66 1.83 -10.01
CA THR A 476 -20.43 2.49 -8.96
C THR A 476 -19.65 3.62 -8.29
N MET A 477 -18.37 3.40 -7.98
CA MET A 477 -17.51 4.46 -7.43
C MET A 477 -17.34 5.64 -8.40
N ARG A 478 -17.17 5.38 -9.70
CA ARG A 478 -17.10 6.45 -10.71
C ARG A 478 -18.42 7.21 -10.81
N ASP A 479 -19.54 6.52 -10.84
CA ASP A 479 -20.87 7.13 -10.98
C ASP A 479 -21.15 8.09 -9.81
N GLN A 480 -20.77 7.77 -8.60
CA GLN A 480 -20.89 8.65 -7.43
C GLN A 480 -20.07 9.94 -7.63
N VAL A 481 -18.82 9.84 -8.08
CA VAL A 481 -17.99 11.00 -8.38
C VAL A 481 -18.55 11.80 -9.57
N ASN A 482 -18.94 11.13 -10.65
CA ASN A 482 -19.52 11.77 -11.83
C ASN A 482 -20.76 12.58 -11.47
N GLN A 483 -21.67 11.99 -10.69
CA GLN A 483 -22.86 12.67 -10.23
C GLN A 483 -22.51 13.91 -9.39
N TYR A 484 -21.56 13.77 -8.44
CA TYR A 484 -21.15 14.88 -7.61
C TYR A 484 -20.52 16.03 -8.41
N MET A 485 -19.60 15.71 -9.31
CA MET A 485 -18.93 16.71 -10.15
C MET A 485 -19.92 17.44 -11.07
N GLN A 486 -20.87 16.73 -11.66
CA GLN A 486 -21.87 17.32 -12.54
C GLN A 486 -22.93 18.14 -11.79
N THR A 487 -23.46 17.62 -10.67
CA THR A 487 -24.63 18.22 -10.01
C THR A 487 -24.29 19.18 -8.89
N VAL A 488 -23.22 18.91 -8.13
CA VAL A 488 -22.82 19.73 -6.99
C VAL A 488 -21.76 20.73 -7.37
N MET A 489 -20.74 20.29 -8.15
CA MET A 489 -19.68 21.18 -8.61
C MET A 489 -20.04 21.96 -9.86
N GLY A 490 -21.02 21.49 -10.66
CA GLY A 490 -21.43 22.12 -11.93
C GLY A 490 -20.38 21.96 -13.03
N GLU A 491 -19.49 20.99 -12.93
CA GLU A 491 -18.37 20.78 -13.83
C GLU A 491 -18.75 19.97 -15.06
N THR A 492 -18.03 20.21 -16.14
CA THR A 492 -18.06 19.38 -17.35
C THR A 492 -16.78 18.55 -17.43
N PRO A 493 -16.86 17.27 -17.85
CA PRO A 493 -15.68 16.42 -17.90
C PRO A 493 -14.65 16.93 -18.93
N LEU A 494 -13.36 16.81 -18.60
CA LEU A 494 -12.25 17.08 -19.51
C LEU A 494 -12.15 16.03 -20.61
N ASP A 495 -12.53 14.81 -20.31
CA ASP A 495 -12.60 13.69 -21.24
C ASP A 495 -13.93 12.95 -21.03
N ALA A 496 -14.88 13.19 -21.91
CA ALA A 496 -16.21 12.61 -21.83
C ALA A 496 -16.21 11.06 -22.00
N ASP A 497 -15.23 10.52 -22.71
CA ASP A 497 -15.08 9.06 -22.87
C ASP A 497 -14.75 8.35 -21.56
N LEU A 498 -14.32 9.09 -20.52
CA LEU A 498 -13.97 8.56 -19.19
C LEU A 498 -15.12 8.60 -18.19
N VAL A 499 -16.21 9.28 -18.50
CA VAL A 499 -17.39 9.37 -17.62
C VAL A 499 -18.06 8.00 -17.50
N ASP A 500 -18.33 7.37 -18.64
CA ASP A 500 -18.96 6.06 -18.69
C ASP A 500 -18.21 5.12 -19.64
N PHE A 501 -17.49 4.17 -19.06
CA PHE A 501 -16.83 3.11 -19.80
C PHE A 501 -16.92 1.80 -19.03
N ASP A 502 -16.94 0.71 -19.75
CA ASP A 502 -16.99 -0.62 -19.19
C ASP A 502 -15.58 -1.15 -18.94
N ASP A 503 -15.18 -1.22 -17.66
CA ASP A 503 -13.94 -1.84 -17.20
C ASP A 503 -14.17 -3.09 -16.34
N SER A 504 -15.40 -3.63 -16.37
CA SER A 504 -15.76 -4.79 -15.55
C SER A 504 -14.90 -6.02 -15.83
N GLU A 505 -14.43 -6.16 -17.08
CA GLU A 505 -13.51 -7.22 -17.50
C GLU A 505 -12.02 -6.79 -17.41
N ALA A 506 -11.73 -5.54 -17.09
CA ALA A 506 -10.36 -5.08 -16.90
C ALA A 506 -9.87 -5.43 -15.48
N TRP A 507 -8.69 -5.99 -15.39
CA TRP A 507 -8.11 -6.51 -14.15
C TRP A 507 -7.74 -5.42 -13.15
#